data_812914788288562729f0eca49bb9fa65
#
_entry.id   812914788288562729f0eca49bb9fa65
#
_cell.length_a   1.000
_cell.length_b   1.000
_cell.length_c   1.000
_cell.angle_alpha   90.00
_cell.angle_beta   90.00
_cell.angle_gamma   90.00
#
_symmetry.space_group_name_H-M   'P 1'
#
loop_
_entity.id
_entity.type
_entity.pdbx_description
1 polymer ?
#
loop_
_entity_poly.entity_id
_entity_poly.type
_entity_poly.pdbx_seq_one_letter_code
_entity_poly.pdbx_strand_id
1 'polypeptide(L)'
;MSRSRLDHQQAALDEAEKRLSQARARRDRAAARLSSSRRKIDTRAKIILGGALLALLGRGHRDAERAVEAILALEAPHWPERDKAALRAILGPAEGADE
;
A
#
# COMPACT_ATOMS: atom_id res chain seq x y z
N MET A 1 -55.09 9.59 -19.79
CA MET A 1 -54.27 8.77 -20.68
C MET A 1 -52.82 9.24 -20.71
N SER A 2 -52.54 10.52 -20.97
CA SER A 2 -51.15 10.98 -21.00
C SER A 2 -50.44 10.91 -19.65
N ARG A 3 -51.13 11.10 -18.54
CA ARG A 3 -50.54 10.95 -17.20
C ARG A 3 -50.04 9.53 -16.94
N SER A 4 -50.84 8.53 -17.31
CA SER A 4 -50.45 7.14 -17.11
C SER A 4 -49.19 6.78 -17.89
N ARG A 5 -49.06 7.27 -19.14
CA ARG A 5 -47.88 7.07 -19.97
C ARG A 5 -46.64 7.78 -19.39
N LEU A 6 -46.83 9.02 -18.94
CA LEU A 6 -45.75 9.80 -18.30
C LEU A 6 -45.30 9.14 -17.00
N ASP A 7 -46.27 8.64 -16.21
CA ASP A 7 -45.96 7.93 -14.96
C ASP A 7 -45.15 6.67 -15.21
N HIS A 8 -45.51 5.90 -16.27
CA HIS A 8 -44.75 4.70 -16.66
C HIS A 8 -43.34 5.05 -17.14
N GLN A 9 -43.21 6.13 -17.91
CA GLN A 9 -41.92 6.59 -18.39
C GLN A 9 -41.03 7.05 -17.22
N GLN A 10 -41.63 7.79 -16.29
CA GLN A 10 -40.91 8.26 -15.10
C GLN A 10 -40.47 7.10 -14.23
N ALA A 11 -41.35 6.11 -14.02
CA ALA A 11 -41.02 4.92 -13.25
C ALA A 11 -39.90 4.11 -13.90
N ALA A 12 -39.91 4.01 -15.24
CA ALA A 12 -38.85 3.33 -16.00
C ALA A 12 -37.51 4.06 -15.85
N LEU A 13 -37.53 5.39 -15.89
CA LEU A 13 -36.33 6.21 -15.70
C LEU A 13 -35.79 6.06 -14.28
N ASP A 14 -36.65 6.14 -13.30
CA ASP A 14 -36.26 5.98 -11.88
C ASP A 14 -35.62 4.60 -11.65
N GLU A 15 -36.19 3.56 -12.23
CA GLU A 15 -35.65 2.20 -12.12
C GLU A 15 -34.29 2.08 -12.79
N ALA A 16 -34.12 2.70 -13.96
CA ALA A 16 -32.84 2.71 -14.67
C ALA A 16 -31.78 3.46 -13.86
N GLU A 17 -32.11 4.58 -13.27
CA GLU A 17 -31.20 5.35 -12.41
C GLU A 17 -30.79 4.56 -11.17
N LYS A 18 -31.75 3.85 -10.58
CA LYS A 18 -31.50 2.98 -9.43
C LYS A 18 -30.52 1.86 -9.78
N ARG A 19 -30.75 1.19 -10.93
CA ARG A 19 -29.85 0.14 -11.40
C ARG A 19 -28.46 0.66 -11.68
N LEU A 20 -28.35 1.84 -12.28
CA LEU A 20 -27.04 2.48 -12.55
C LEU A 20 -26.32 2.80 -11.26
N SER A 21 -27.03 3.38 -10.29
CA SER A 21 -26.46 3.70 -8.97
C SER A 21 -25.96 2.44 -8.28
N GLN A 22 -26.73 1.35 -8.31
CA GLN A 22 -26.33 0.06 -7.73
C GLN A 22 -25.12 -0.53 -8.44
N ALA A 23 -25.08 -0.44 -9.78
CA ALA A 23 -23.97 -0.95 -10.57
C ALA A 23 -22.69 -0.17 -10.25
N ARG A 24 -22.77 1.15 -10.13
CA ARG A 24 -21.63 2.00 -9.73
C ARG A 24 -21.14 1.65 -8.35
N ALA A 25 -22.05 1.46 -7.41
CA ALA A 25 -21.69 1.09 -6.03
C ALA A 25 -20.98 -0.27 -5.99
N ARG A 26 -21.45 -1.26 -6.76
CA ARG A 26 -20.79 -2.57 -6.87
C ARG A 26 -19.39 -2.44 -7.46
N ARG A 27 -19.25 -1.63 -8.52
CA ARG A 27 -17.95 -1.38 -9.15
C ARG A 27 -16.98 -0.73 -8.18
N ASP A 28 -17.44 0.27 -7.44
CA ASP A 28 -16.60 1.00 -6.49
C ASP A 28 -16.14 0.08 -5.35
N ARG A 29 -17.04 -0.79 -4.86
CA ARG A 29 -16.67 -1.77 -3.84
C ARG A 29 -15.67 -2.80 -4.37
N ALA A 30 -15.83 -3.25 -5.62
CA ALA A 30 -14.90 -4.18 -6.25
C ALA A 30 -13.52 -3.53 -6.43
N ALA A 31 -13.48 -2.27 -6.87
CA ALA A 31 -12.24 -1.51 -7.01
C ALA A 31 -11.55 -1.33 -5.67
N ALA A 32 -12.31 -1.02 -4.61
CA ALA A 32 -11.78 -0.86 -3.26
C ALA A 32 -11.18 -2.18 -2.74
N ARG A 33 -11.86 -3.31 -2.98
CA ARG A 33 -11.34 -4.63 -2.59
C ARG A 33 -10.05 -4.97 -3.33
N LEU A 34 -9.99 -4.68 -4.63
CA LEU A 34 -8.79 -4.92 -5.45
C LEU A 34 -7.62 -4.08 -4.95
N SER A 35 -7.85 -2.80 -4.69
CA SER A 35 -6.84 -1.87 -4.15
C SER A 35 -6.34 -2.36 -2.79
N SER A 36 -7.24 -2.78 -1.91
CA SER A 36 -6.89 -3.32 -0.59
C SER A 36 -6.05 -4.59 -0.71
N SER A 37 -6.43 -5.50 -1.63
CA SER A 37 -5.68 -6.74 -1.87
C SER A 37 -4.28 -6.43 -2.40
N ARG A 38 -4.16 -5.49 -3.33
CA ARG A 38 -2.87 -5.07 -3.87
C ARG A 38 -1.96 -4.49 -2.78
N ARG A 39 -2.52 -3.66 -1.89
CA ARG A 39 -1.77 -3.09 -0.77
C ARG A 39 -1.28 -4.16 0.19
N LYS A 40 -2.11 -5.18 0.46
CA LYS A 40 -1.71 -6.30 1.34
C LYS A 40 -0.58 -7.10 0.74
N ILE A 41 -0.64 -7.40 -0.57
CA ILE A 41 0.41 -8.12 -1.29
C ILE A 41 1.69 -7.30 -1.28
N ASP A 42 1.62 -6.02 -1.57
CA ASP A 42 2.74 -5.10 -1.58
C ASP A 42 3.41 -5.03 -0.19
N THR A 43 2.62 -4.86 0.85
CA THR A 43 3.11 -4.83 2.23
C THR A 43 3.79 -6.15 2.60
N ARG A 44 3.16 -7.27 2.24
CA ARG A 44 3.72 -8.61 2.50
C ARG A 44 5.06 -8.79 1.79
N ALA A 45 5.13 -8.38 0.52
CA ALA A 45 6.38 -8.46 -0.25
C ALA A 45 7.49 -7.64 0.40
N LYS A 46 7.18 -6.45 0.87
CA LYS A 46 8.14 -5.59 1.58
C LYS A 46 8.62 -6.21 2.88
N ILE A 47 7.72 -6.83 3.63
CA ILE A 47 8.06 -7.54 4.89
C ILE A 47 8.98 -8.72 4.60
N ILE A 48 8.66 -9.52 3.60
CA ILE A 48 9.46 -10.68 3.22
C ILE A 48 10.85 -10.23 2.76
N LEU A 49 10.91 -9.24 1.90
CA LEU A 49 12.18 -8.74 1.37
C LEU A 49 13.03 -8.12 2.48
N GLY A 50 12.43 -7.29 3.33
CA GLY A 50 13.11 -6.68 4.47
C GLY A 50 13.62 -7.72 5.46
N GLY A 51 12.81 -8.74 5.76
CA GLY A 51 13.19 -9.82 6.63
C GLY A 51 14.35 -10.63 6.08
N ALA A 52 14.33 -10.93 4.78
CA ALA A 52 15.40 -11.64 4.10
C ALA A 52 16.70 -10.84 4.10
N LEU A 53 16.60 -9.54 3.83
CA LEU A 53 17.75 -8.63 3.86
C LEU A 53 18.38 -8.59 5.25
N LEU A 54 17.55 -8.45 6.31
CA LEU A 54 18.03 -8.43 7.68
C LEU A 54 18.67 -9.76 8.08
N ALA A 55 18.14 -10.89 7.61
CA ALA A 55 18.73 -12.20 7.86
C ALA A 55 20.12 -12.32 7.22
N LEU A 56 20.27 -11.86 5.99
CA LEU A 56 21.56 -11.86 5.30
C LEU A 56 22.55 -10.92 5.99
N LEU A 57 22.07 -9.75 6.41
CA LEU A 57 22.87 -8.77 7.13
C LEU A 57 23.38 -9.34 8.45
N GLY A 58 22.52 -10.06 9.20
CA GLY A 58 22.87 -10.71 10.44
C GLY A 58 23.92 -11.80 10.27
N ARG A 59 24.01 -12.38 9.08
CA ARG A 59 25.05 -13.37 8.74
C ARG A 59 26.32 -12.74 8.18
N GLY A 60 26.39 -11.42 8.13
CA GLY A 60 27.55 -10.72 7.61
C GLY A 60 27.70 -10.81 6.09
N HIS A 61 26.60 -11.00 5.37
CA HIS A 61 26.63 -11.10 3.91
C HIS A 61 27.02 -9.75 3.30
N ARG A 62 28.08 -9.74 2.56
CA ARG A 62 28.68 -8.51 2.04
C ARG A 62 27.74 -7.71 1.11
N ASP A 63 27.01 -8.39 0.24
CA ASP A 63 26.07 -7.73 -0.67
C ASP A 63 24.91 -7.10 0.08
N ALA A 64 24.45 -7.73 1.17
CA ALA A 64 23.41 -7.17 2.03
C ALA A 64 23.92 -5.92 2.74
N GLU A 65 25.15 -5.92 3.22
CA GLU A 65 25.78 -4.76 3.84
C GLU A 65 25.87 -3.59 2.86
N ARG A 66 26.27 -3.85 1.62
CA ARG A 66 26.32 -2.84 0.56
C ARG A 66 24.94 -2.28 0.22
N ALA A 67 23.93 -3.16 0.19
CA ALA A 67 22.57 -2.73 -0.08
C ALA A 67 22.05 -1.80 1.03
N VAL A 68 22.31 -2.13 2.29
CA VAL A 68 21.93 -1.30 3.43
C VAL A 68 22.68 0.04 3.40
N GLU A 69 23.97 0.03 3.10
CA GLU A 69 24.76 1.26 2.95
C GLU A 69 24.19 2.17 1.86
N ALA A 70 23.80 1.58 0.73
CA ALA A 70 23.19 2.33 -0.36
C ALA A 70 21.85 2.95 0.07
N ILE A 71 21.01 2.20 0.79
CA ILE A 71 19.73 2.68 1.31
C ILE A 71 19.98 3.87 2.26
N LEU A 72 20.93 3.73 3.18
CA LEU A 72 21.24 4.76 4.15
C LEU A 72 21.79 6.03 3.48
N ALA A 73 22.55 5.87 2.42
CA ALA A 73 23.14 6.99 1.71
C ALA A 73 22.16 7.71 0.76
N LEU A 74 21.31 6.94 0.07
CA LEU A 74 20.50 7.45 -1.03
C LEU A 74 19.05 7.73 -0.65
N GLU A 75 18.48 6.92 0.22
CA GLU A 75 17.05 6.99 0.55
C GLU A 75 16.79 7.59 1.93
N ALA A 76 17.53 7.14 2.95
CA ALA A 76 17.28 7.55 4.32
C ALA A 76 17.32 9.06 4.57
N PRO A 77 18.17 9.86 3.88
CA PRO A 77 18.18 11.30 4.10
C PRO A 77 16.83 11.99 3.84
N HIS A 78 15.98 11.37 3.04
CA HIS A 78 14.67 11.94 2.68
C HIS A 78 13.55 11.43 3.59
N TRP A 79 13.85 10.56 4.56
CA TRP A 79 12.85 9.95 5.42
C TRP A 79 12.54 10.82 6.63
N PRO A 80 11.31 10.70 7.17
CA PRO A 80 10.98 11.30 8.46
C PRO A 80 11.90 10.78 9.57
N GLU A 81 12.13 11.59 10.58
CA GLU A 81 13.01 11.24 11.69
C GLU A 81 12.59 9.96 12.41
N ARG A 82 11.27 9.73 12.55
CA ARG A 82 10.75 8.50 13.19
C ARG A 82 11.15 7.24 12.41
N ASP A 83 11.22 7.32 11.09
CA ASP A 83 11.61 6.18 10.24
C ASP A 83 13.11 5.92 10.37
N LYS A 84 13.91 6.97 10.42
CA LYS A 84 15.34 6.85 10.67
C LYS A 84 15.61 6.23 12.04
N ALA A 85 14.84 6.65 13.04
CA ALA A 85 14.96 6.12 14.40
C ALA A 85 14.59 4.64 14.47
N ALA A 86 13.52 4.23 13.76
CA ALA A 86 13.11 2.83 13.67
C ALA A 86 14.21 1.98 13.03
N LEU A 87 14.82 2.49 11.96
CA LEU A 87 15.90 1.78 11.27
C LEU A 87 17.12 1.63 12.18
N ARG A 88 17.50 2.68 12.92
CA ARG A 88 18.58 2.62 13.88
C ARG A 88 18.33 1.60 14.98
N ALA A 89 17.07 1.46 15.42
CA ALA A 89 16.69 0.49 16.44
C ALA A 89 16.92 -0.95 15.98
N ILE A 90 16.70 -1.23 14.69
CA ILE A 90 16.89 -2.56 14.11
C ILE A 90 18.36 -2.83 13.79
N LEU A 91 19.05 -1.86 13.18
CA LEU A 91 20.44 -2.02 12.75
C LEU A 91 21.45 -1.82 13.87
N GLY A 92 20.99 -1.28 14.99
CA GLY A 92 21.87 -0.92 16.09
C GLY A 92 22.56 0.43 15.88
N PRO A 93 23.38 0.86 16.84
CA PRO A 93 24.11 2.11 16.72
C PRO A 93 25.05 2.11 15.52
N ALA A 94 25.32 3.27 14.96
CA ALA A 94 26.26 3.41 13.86
C ALA A 94 27.63 2.89 14.30
N GLU A 95 28.30 2.23 13.36
CA GLU A 95 29.66 1.72 13.60
C GLU A 95 30.58 2.89 13.96
N GLY A 96 31.29 2.75 15.04
CA GLY A 96 32.15 3.83 15.56
C GLY A 96 31.45 4.70 16.62
N ALA A 97 30.15 4.60 16.78
CA ALA A 97 29.45 5.35 17.82
C ALA A 97 29.82 4.90 19.22
N ASP A 98 30.29 3.65 19.35
CA ASP A 98 30.72 3.06 20.62
C ASP A 98 32.19 3.34 20.93
N GLU A 99 32.85 3.97 20.01
CA GLU A 99 34.23 4.35 20.20
C GLU A 99 34.34 5.79 20.70
#